data_90065c3b2ddbc30f6bf4d5c485ee3b19
#
_entry.id   90065c3b2ddbc30f6bf4d5c485ee3b19
#
_cell.length_a   1.000
_cell.length_b   1.000
_cell.length_c   1.000
_cell.angle_alpha   90.00
_cell.angle_beta   90.00
_cell.angle_gamma   90.00
#
_symmetry.space_group_name_H-M   'P 1'
#
loop_
_entity.id
_entity.type
_entity.pdbx_description
1 polymer ?
#
loop_
_entity_poly.entity_id
_entity_poly.type
_entity_poly.pdbx_seq_one_letter_code
_entity_poly.pdbx_strand_id
1 'polypeptide(L)'
;MSQATSSNDRATNANLHSITLMIAAMGCFTIADLLIKIASQTMPVGQAMLVLGLGSTVVFLILMRMKKEPVLLKPLAQPAMLLRSSGDFLGSTSMCLALAYVPISTIGAVIQAVPLMLTAAGALFLGERVGIRRLSAIFVGFVGVMFILQPGRTDFDAMVMLALLAAVGLTIRDIGTKLVSHKVSTLLVSFYGSMIFAISGAILLSITGGAVWPGGTMIVMFLAMIALGSVGYVCVTNAVRIGE
;
A
#
# COMPACT_ATOMS: atom_id res chain seq x y z
N MET A 1 -37.29 18.97 2.78
CA MET A 1 -36.89 18.08 1.66
C MET A 1 -35.57 18.50 0.98
N SER A 2 -35.27 19.79 0.80
CA SER A 2 -34.05 20.31 0.11
C SER A 2 -32.71 19.97 0.79
N GLN A 3 -32.65 19.89 2.12
CA GLN A 3 -31.38 19.60 2.82
C GLN A 3 -30.96 18.12 2.77
N ALA A 4 -31.93 17.19 2.71
CA ALA A 4 -31.65 15.75 2.63
C ALA A 4 -31.12 15.35 1.23
N THR A 5 -31.61 15.97 0.16
CA THR A 5 -31.08 15.76 -1.20
C THR A 5 -29.64 16.28 -1.34
N SER A 6 -29.34 17.45 -0.79
CA SER A 6 -27.99 18.04 -0.86
C SER A 6 -26.95 17.25 -0.05
N SER A 7 -27.33 16.58 1.04
CA SER A 7 -26.41 15.73 1.82
C SER A 7 -26.13 14.40 1.11
N ASN A 8 -27.12 13.82 0.46
CA ASN A 8 -26.96 12.57 -0.30
C ASN A 8 -26.08 12.78 -1.56
N ASP A 9 -26.26 13.93 -2.24
CA ASP A 9 -25.43 14.28 -3.41
C ASP A 9 -23.97 14.53 -3.01
N ARG A 10 -23.71 15.10 -1.84
CA ARG A 10 -22.34 15.29 -1.33
C ARG A 10 -21.65 13.98 -0.97
N ALA A 11 -22.37 13.06 -0.31
CA ALA A 11 -21.85 11.72 0.01
C ALA A 11 -21.57 10.91 -1.27
N THR A 12 -22.48 10.95 -2.26
CA THR A 12 -22.30 10.29 -3.56
C THR A 12 -21.07 10.84 -4.29
N ASN A 13 -20.89 12.16 -4.32
CA ASN A 13 -19.72 12.79 -4.96
C ASN A 13 -18.41 12.45 -4.24
N ALA A 14 -18.39 12.39 -2.90
CA ALA A 14 -17.23 11.99 -2.12
C ALA A 14 -16.85 10.52 -2.41
N ASN A 15 -17.82 9.63 -2.49
CA ASN A 15 -17.58 8.23 -2.81
C ASN A 15 -17.10 8.04 -4.26
N LEU A 16 -17.65 8.76 -5.24
CA LEU A 16 -17.15 8.75 -6.62
C LEU A 16 -15.71 9.26 -6.70
N HIS A 17 -15.38 10.31 -5.97
CA HIS A 17 -14.03 10.85 -5.92
C HIS A 17 -13.05 9.84 -5.27
N SER A 18 -13.44 9.18 -4.18
CA SER A 18 -12.66 8.12 -3.56
C SER A 18 -12.41 6.94 -4.52
N ILE A 19 -13.43 6.50 -5.25
CA ILE A 19 -13.32 5.42 -6.24
C ILE A 19 -12.35 5.80 -7.37
N THR A 20 -12.45 7.02 -7.92
CA THR A 20 -11.54 7.50 -8.97
C THR A 20 -10.09 7.57 -8.49
N LEU A 21 -9.87 8.06 -7.27
CA LEU A 21 -8.54 8.08 -6.66
C LEU A 21 -7.99 6.67 -6.44
N MET A 22 -8.84 5.72 -6.03
CA MET A 22 -8.42 4.33 -5.85
C MET A 22 -8.03 3.68 -7.18
N ILE A 23 -8.82 3.89 -8.25
CA ILE A 23 -8.50 3.38 -9.60
C ILE A 23 -7.17 3.96 -10.08
N ALA A 24 -6.97 5.26 -9.93
CA ALA A 24 -5.71 5.91 -10.30
C ALA A 24 -4.52 5.36 -9.50
N ALA A 25 -4.70 5.18 -8.18
CA ALA A 25 -3.68 4.59 -7.31
C ALA A 25 -3.30 3.17 -7.75
N MET A 26 -4.30 2.32 -8.00
CA MET A 26 -4.07 0.94 -8.44
C MET A 26 -3.36 0.89 -9.79
N GLY A 27 -3.72 1.76 -10.74
CA GLY A 27 -3.03 1.88 -12.02
C GLY A 27 -1.55 2.27 -11.85
N CYS A 28 -1.27 3.29 -11.04
CA CYS A 28 0.10 3.71 -10.73
C CYS A 28 0.91 2.60 -10.06
N PHE A 29 0.33 1.91 -9.06
CA PHE A 29 1.03 0.83 -8.37
C PHE A 29 1.27 -0.38 -9.28
N THR A 30 0.31 -0.77 -10.12
CA THR A 30 0.48 -1.89 -11.05
C THR A 30 1.68 -1.66 -11.98
N ILE A 31 1.84 -0.44 -12.50
CA ILE A 31 2.99 -0.10 -13.35
C ILE A 31 4.28 -0.07 -12.50
N ALA A 32 4.23 0.51 -11.31
CA ALA A 32 5.39 0.55 -10.41
C ALA A 32 5.83 -0.87 -9.98
N ASP A 33 4.91 -1.75 -9.67
CA ASP A 33 5.16 -3.15 -9.31
C ASP A 33 5.80 -3.93 -10.46
N LEU A 34 5.33 -3.71 -11.70
CA LEU A 34 5.95 -4.27 -12.90
C LEU A 34 7.41 -3.80 -13.04
N LEU A 35 7.65 -2.50 -12.84
CA LEU A 35 9.00 -1.94 -12.92
C LEU A 35 9.90 -2.47 -11.80
N ILE A 36 9.39 -2.64 -10.57
CA ILE A 36 10.10 -3.27 -9.45
C ILE A 36 10.46 -4.72 -9.81
N LYS A 37 9.50 -5.48 -10.38
CA LYS A 37 9.76 -6.86 -10.80
C LYS A 37 10.85 -6.94 -11.88
N ILE A 38 10.85 -6.05 -12.86
CA ILE A 38 11.90 -5.99 -13.89
C ILE A 38 13.24 -5.64 -13.26
N ALA A 39 13.28 -4.62 -12.38
CA ALA A 39 14.48 -4.20 -11.68
C ALA A 39 15.06 -5.31 -10.79
N SER A 40 14.21 -6.12 -10.13
CA SER A 40 14.62 -7.21 -9.26
C SER A 40 15.36 -8.35 -9.98
N GLN A 41 15.31 -8.41 -11.31
CA GLN A 41 16.06 -9.39 -12.10
C GLN A 41 17.56 -9.04 -12.21
N THR A 42 17.93 -7.78 -11.99
CA THR A 42 19.29 -7.28 -12.21
C THR A 42 19.90 -6.65 -10.97
N MET A 43 19.11 -6.37 -9.95
CA MET A 43 19.58 -5.75 -8.70
C MET A 43 18.80 -6.28 -7.48
N PRO A 44 19.37 -6.18 -6.28
CA PRO A 44 18.68 -6.55 -5.04
C PRO A 44 17.40 -5.73 -4.85
N VAL A 45 16.31 -6.38 -4.48
CA VAL A 45 15.00 -5.75 -4.21
C VAL A 45 15.11 -4.65 -3.16
N GLY A 46 15.93 -4.87 -2.12
CA GLY A 46 16.19 -3.86 -1.09
C GLY A 46 16.75 -2.56 -1.65
N GLN A 47 17.58 -2.62 -2.70
CA GLN A 47 18.11 -1.43 -3.37
C GLN A 47 17.00 -0.68 -4.12
N ALA A 48 16.13 -1.38 -4.84
CA ALA A 48 15.00 -0.76 -5.53
C ALA A 48 14.06 -0.07 -4.54
N MET A 49 13.75 -0.73 -3.41
CA MET A 49 12.94 -0.17 -2.33
C MET A 49 13.59 1.09 -1.71
N LEU A 50 14.91 1.03 -1.45
CA LEU A 50 15.64 2.15 -0.85
C LEU A 50 15.61 3.37 -1.77
N VAL A 51 15.93 3.19 -3.06
CA VAL A 51 15.95 4.30 -4.04
C VAL A 51 14.55 4.88 -4.22
N LEU A 52 13.55 4.03 -4.39
CA LEU A 52 12.14 4.45 -4.52
C LEU A 52 11.65 5.18 -3.26
N GLY A 53 11.93 4.63 -2.08
CA GLY A 53 11.53 5.22 -0.81
C GLY A 53 12.20 6.56 -0.55
N LEU A 54 13.52 6.68 -0.76
CA LEU A 54 14.25 7.95 -0.62
C LEU A 54 13.77 8.98 -1.65
N GLY A 55 13.61 8.58 -2.91
CA GLY A 55 13.12 9.46 -3.97
C GLY A 55 11.74 10.01 -3.65
N SER A 56 10.80 9.14 -3.26
CA SER A 56 9.44 9.55 -2.85
C SER A 56 9.46 10.42 -1.60
N THR A 57 10.34 10.14 -0.63
CA THR A 57 10.52 10.98 0.57
C THR A 57 10.95 12.39 0.20
N VAL A 58 11.90 12.53 -0.74
CA VAL A 58 12.33 13.85 -1.26
C VAL A 58 11.18 14.56 -1.97
N VAL A 59 10.42 13.85 -2.82
CA VAL A 59 9.24 14.42 -3.50
C VAL A 59 8.24 14.95 -2.48
N PHE A 60 7.86 14.16 -1.45
CA PHE A 60 6.92 14.60 -0.43
C PHE A 60 7.47 15.76 0.41
N LEU A 61 8.77 15.76 0.72
CA LEU A 61 9.39 16.88 1.43
C LEU A 61 9.31 18.19 0.61
N ILE A 62 9.57 18.13 -0.69
CA ILE A 62 9.43 19.27 -1.59
C ILE A 62 7.98 19.75 -1.63
N LEU A 63 7.01 18.85 -1.79
CA LEU A 63 5.58 19.20 -1.82
C LEU A 63 5.13 19.83 -0.49
N MET A 64 5.57 19.31 0.65
CA MET A 64 5.28 19.89 1.96
C MET A 64 5.88 21.29 2.10
N ARG A 65 7.12 21.50 1.65
CA ARG A 65 7.78 22.81 1.63
C ARG A 65 7.02 23.81 0.76
N MET A 66 6.59 23.40 -0.43
CA MET A 66 5.79 24.25 -1.33
C MET A 66 4.44 24.64 -0.71
N LYS A 67 3.80 23.73 0.02
CA LYS A 67 2.54 23.98 0.73
C LYS A 67 2.72 24.62 2.11
N LYS A 68 3.97 24.91 2.51
CA LYS A 68 4.31 25.44 3.85
C LYS A 68 3.80 24.57 5.00
N GLU A 69 3.67 23.25 4.78
CA GLU A 69 3.26 22.30 5.81
C GLU A 69 4.49 21.90 6.65
N PRO A 70 4.41 21.98 8.00
CA PRO A 70 5.53 21.60 8.84
C PRO A 70 5.68 20.09 8.92
N VAL A 71 6.94 19.61 8.96
CA VAL A 71 7.24 18.22 9.29
C VAL A 71 7.11 18.06 10.81
N LEU A 72 6.00 17.50 11.26
CA LEU A 72 5.69 17.30 12.69
C LEU A 72 6.06 15.87 13.09
N LEU A 73 6.86 15.69 14.13
CA LEU A 73 7.23 14.36 14.65
C LEU A 73 6.18 13.79 15.62
N LYS A 74 5.39 14.66 16.31
CA LYS A 74 4.37 14.25 17.27
C LYS A 74 3.34 13.25 16.72
N PRO A 75 2.83 13.37 15.47
CA PRO A 75 1.88 12.39 14.93
C PRO A 75 2.46 10.98 14.81
N LEU A 76 3.78 10.83 14.63
CA LEU A 76 4.43 9.53 14.48
C LEU A 76 4.28 8.65 15.74
N ALA A 77 4.23 9.26 16.92
CA ALA A 77 4.06 8.56 18.20
C ALA A 77 2.60 8.18 18.49
N GLN A 78 1.64 8.58 17.65
CA GLN A 78 0.24 8.20 17.85
C GLN A 78 0.02 6.72 17.53
N PRO A 79 -0.78 5.98 18.32
CA PRO A 79 -1.02 4.55 18.11
C PRO A 79 -1.51 4.22 16.69
N ALA A 80 -2.40 5.05 16.14
CA ALA A 80 -2.90 4.87 14.78
C ALA A 80 -1.78 4.99 13.72
N MET A 81 -0.85 5.92 13.91
CA MET A 81 0.27 6.09 12.99
C MET A 81 1.30 4.97 13.15
N LEU A 82 1.53 4.48 14.38
CA LEU A 82 2.40 3.32 14.61
C LEU A 82 1.80 2.06 13.99
N LEU A 83 0.49 1.83 14.15
CA LEU A 83 -0.22 0.72 13.50
C LEU A 83 -0.08 0.80 11.98
N ARG A 84 -0.31 1.99 11.41
CA ARG A 84 -0.16 2.24 9.99
C ARG A 84 1.27 1.95 9.51
N SER A 85 2.24 2.45 10.25
CA SER A 85 3.67 2.30 9.92
C SER A 85 4.15 0.86 10.00
N SER A 86 3.67 0.09 10.99
CA SER A 86 3.97 -1.35 11.07
C SER A 86 3.35 -2.11 9.90
N GLY A 87 2.13 -1.76 9.49
CA GLY A 87 1.47 -2.30 8.31
C GLY A 87 2.22 -1.96 7.01
N ASP A 88 2.69 -0.71 6.88
CA ASP A 88 3.52 -0.30 5.73
C ASP A 88 4.84 -1.09 5.68
N PHE A 89 5.53 -1.23 6.81
CA PHE A 89 6.77 -1.99 6.87
C PHE A 89 6.55 -3.46 6.46
N LEU A 90 5.59 -4.12 7.09
CA LEU A 90 5.28 -5.52 6.81
C LEU A 90 4.77 -5.71 5.38
N GLY A 91 3.79 -4.91 4.97
CA GLY A 91 3.13 -5.01 3.68
C GLY A 91 4.08 -4.74 2.52
N SER A 92 4.81 -3.62 2.57
CA SER A 92 5.70 -3.23 1.49
C SER A 92 6.92 -4.16 1.36
N THR A 93 7.51 -4.58 2.49
CA THR A 93 8.65 -5.51 2.48
C THR A 93 8.24 -6.85 1.88
N SER A 94 7.12 -7.41 2.36
CA SER A 94 6.61 -8.69 1.86
C SER A 94 6.17 -8.60 0.40
N MET A 95 5.54 -7.47 -0.02
CA MET A 95 5.15 -7.24 -1.40
C MET A 95 6.34 -7.21 -2.34
N CYS A 96 7.37 -6.45 -1.99
CA CYS A 96 8.57 -6.35 -2.83
C CYS A 96 9.34 -7.68 -2.90
N LEU A 97 9.41 -8.42 -1.79
CA LEU A 97 9.97 -9.77 -1.81
C LEU A 97 9.11 -10.72 -2.67
N ALA A 98 7.78 -10.66 -2.54
CA ALA A 98 6.90 -11.45 -3.39
C ALA A 98 7.11 -11.13 -4.87
N LEU A 99 7.24 -9.85 -5.25
CA LEU A 99 7.51 -9.46 -6.63
C LEU A 99 8.81 -10.04 -7.19
N ALA A 100 9.82 -10.24 -6.35
CA ALA A 100 11.07 -10.86 -6.77
C ALA A 100 10.93 -12.36 -7.07
N TYR A 101 10.17 -13.09 -6.25
CA TYR A 101 10.16 -14.56 -6.25
C TYR A 101 8.89 -15.19 -6.81
N VAL A 102 7.75 -14.48 -6.77
CA VAL A 102 6.43 -15.02 -7.11
C VAL A 102 5.94 -14.42 -8.44
N PRO A 103 5.20 -15.19 -9.27
CA PRO A 103 4.56 -14.63 -10.46
C PRO A 103 3.59 -13.48 -10.11
N ILE A 104 3.65 -12.39 -10.88
CA ILE A 104 2.86 -11.18 -10.61
C ILE A 104 1.34 -11.46 -10.65
N SER A 105 0.91 -12.44 -11.47
CA SER A 105 -0.48 -12.88 -11.56
C SER A 105 -0.98 -13.50 -10.23
N THR A 106 -0.15 -14.32 -9.59
CA THR A 106 -0.44 -14.92 -8.28
C THR A 106 -0.51 -13.86 -7.20
N ILE A 107 0.46 -12.93 -7.18
CA ILE A 107 0.45 -11.79 -6.25
C ILE A 107 -0.82 -10.97 -6.42
N GLY A 108 -1.15 -10.59 -7.67
CA GLY A 108 -2.34 -9.80 -7.97
C GLY A 108 -3.63 -10.47 -7.50
N ALA A 109 -3.74 -11.78 -7.66
CA ALA A 109 -4.90 -12.54 -7.19
C ALA A 109 -5.01 -12.56 -5.66
N VAL A 110 -3.89 -12.73 -4.94
CA VAL A 110 -3.87 -12.73 -3.46
C VAL A 110 -4.15 -11.32 -2.91
N ILE A 111 -3.59 -10.27 -3.50
CA ILE A 111 -3.79 -8.88 -3.06
C ILE A 111 -5.25 -8.43 -3.21
N GLN A 112 -6.03 -9.03 -4.10
CA GLN A 112 -7.47 -8.79 -4.18
C GLN A 112 -8.24 -9.21 -2.91
N ALA A 113 -7.61 -9.98 -2.00
CA ALA A 113 -8.17 -10.24 -0.68
C ALA A 113 -8.11 -9.01 0.26
N VAL A 114 -7.27 -8.01 -0.01
CA VAL A 114 -7.12 -6.82 0.87
C VAL A 114 -8.46 -6.12 1.16
N PRO A 115 -9.32 -5.80 0.18
CA PRO A 115 -10.63 -5.20 0.47
C PRO A 115 -11.53 -6.10 1.32
N LEU A 116 -11.46 -7.42 1.15
CA LEU A 116 -12.21 -8.39 1.96
C LEU A 116 -11.69 -8.40 3.40
N MET A 117 -10.37 -8.45 3.56
CA MET A 117 -9.70 -8.38 4.86
C MET A 117 -9.98 -7.06 5.57
N LEU A 118 -9.98 -5.93 4.84
CA LEU A 118 -10.31 -4.62 5.39
C LEU A 118 -11.75 -4.56 5.88
N THR A 119 -12.70 -5.12 5.12
CA THR A 119 -14.12 -5.21 5.53
C THR A 119 -14.30 -6.12 6.75
N ALA A 120 -13.62 -7.27 6.78
CA ALA A 120 -13.64 -8.18 7.93
C ALA A 120 -13.05 -7.51 9.18
N ALA A 121 -11.92 -6.83 9.04
CA ALA A 121 -11.28 -6.11 10.12
C ALA A 121 -12.14 -4.92 10.61
N GLY A 122 -12.80 -4.19 9.72
CA GLY A 122 -13.78 -3.15 10.05
C GLY A 122 -14.91 -3.68 10.93
N ALA A 123 -15.46 -4.86 10.60
CA ALA A 123 -16.47 -5.53 11.42
C ALA A 123 -15.94 -5.96 12.78
N LEU A 124 -14.74 -6.55 12.84
CA LEU A 124 -14.19 -7.15 14.06
C LEU A 124 -13.62 -6.11 15.03
N PHE A 125 -12.93 -5.09 14.52
CA PHE A 125 -12.15 -4.15 15.33
C PHE A 125 -12.75 -2.74 15.41
N LEU A 126 -13.51 -2.31 14.36
CA LEU A 126 -14.09 -0.97 14.32
C LEU A 126 -15.59 -0.99 14.62
N GLY A 127 -16.19 -2.17 14.84
CA GLY A 127 -17.61 -2.31 15.17
C GLY A 127 -18.56 -1.97 14.01
N GLU A 128 -18.03 -1.99 12.76
CA GLU A 128 -18.86 -1.76 11.58
C GLU A 128 -19.91 -2.89 11.43
N ARG A 129 -21.18 -2.53 11.21
CA ARG A 129 -22.23 -3.52 11.01
C ARG A 129 -22.13 -4.12 9.62
N VAL A 130 -21.59 -5.34 9.54
CA VAL A 130 -21.49 -6.09 8.30
C VAL A 130 -22.67 -7.07 8.19
N GLY A 131 -23.53 -6.87 7.18
CA GLY A 131 -24.64 -7.77 6.91
C GLY A 131 -24.17 -9.15 6.43
N ILE A 132 -25.04 -10.17 6.62
CA ILE A 132 -24.74 -11.58 6.29
C ILE A 132 -24.26 -11.77 4.83
N ARG A 133 -24.77 -10.97 3.89
CA ARG A 133 -24.35 -11.00 2.48
C ARG A 133 -22.89 -10.60 2.29
N ARG A 134 -22.40 -9.60 3.03
CA ARG A 134 -20.98 -9.20 3.00
C ARG A 134 -20.12 -10.25 3.67
N LEU A 135 -20.57 -10.82 4.79
CA LEU A 135 -19.87 -11.88 5.50
C LEU A 135 -19.70 -13.14 4.63
N SER A 136 -20.75 -13.55 3.92
CA SER A 136 -20.68 -14.68 2.98
C SER A 136 -19.73 -14.39 1.81
N ALA A 137 -19.72 -13.17 1.27
CA ALA A 137 -18.81 -12.78 0.21
C ALA A 137 -17.34 -12.82 0.68
N ILE A 138 -17.06 -12.36 1.91
CA ILE A 138 -15.72 -12.45 2.53
C ILE A 138 -15.30 -13.92 2.64
N PHE A 139 -16.17 -14.80 3.15
CA PHE A 139 -15.86 -16.23 3.28
C PHE A 139 -15.56 -16.87 1.92
N VAL A 140 -16.39 -16.64 0.90
CA VAL A 140 -16.19 -17.15 -0.46
C VAL A 140 -14.88 -16.62 -1.04
N GLY A 141 -14.55 -15.33 -0.83
CA GLY A 141 -13.29 -14.75 -1.26
C GLY A 141 -12.07 -15.40 -0.61
N PHE A 142 -12.11 -15.68 0.71
CA PHE A 142 -11.04 -16.40 1.39
C PHE A 142 -10.88 -17.82 0.88
N VAL A 143 -11.98 -18.53 0.62
CA VAL A 143 -11.95 -19.86 -0.01
C VAL A 143 -11.27 -19.78 -1.39
N GLY A 144 -11.59 -18.74 -2.19
CA GLY A 144 -10.92 -18.50 -3.48
C GLY A 144 -9.41 -18.30 -3.32
N VAL A 145 -8.97 -17.53 -2.34
CA VAL A 145 -7.53 -17.35 -2.02
C VAL A 145 -6.88 -18.69 -1.67
N MET A 146 -7.54 -19.55 -0.87
CA MET A 146 -7.01 -20.88 -0.54
C MET A 146 -6.86 -21.77 -1.78
N PHE A 147 -7.79 -21.69 -2.74
CA PHE A 147 -7.65 -22.40 -4.02
C PHE A 147 -6.47 -21.90 -4.86
N ILE A 148 -6.14 -20.61 -4.79
CA ILE A 148 -4.98 -20.03 -5.49
C ILE A 148 -3.68 -20.43 -4.79
N LEU A 149 -3.63 -20.34 -3.47
CA LEU A 149 -2.46 -20.69 -2.67
C LEU A 149 -2.14 -22.20 -2.70
N GLN A 150 -3.16 -23.04 -2.78
CA GLN A 150 -3.08 -24.50 -2.74
C GLN A 150 -2.09 -25.05 -1.68
N PRO A 151 -2.23 -24.63 -0.41
CA PRO A 151 -1.32 -25.10 0.63
C PRO A 151 -1.47 -26.61 0.79
N GLY A 152 -0.35 -27.33 0.84
CA GLY A 152 -0.33 -28.77 1.02
C GLY A 152 -0.14 -29.60 -0.26
N ARG A 153 -0.01 -28.98 -1.43
CA ARG A 153 0.45 -29.69 -2.64
C ARG A 153 1.96 -29.92 -2.57
N THR A 154 2.42 -30.98 -3.24
CA THR A 154 3.85 -31.31 -3.36
C THR A 154 4.67 -30.18 -4.01
N ASP A 155 4.04 -29.38 -4.88
CA ASP A 155 4.66 -28.27 -5.61
C ASP A 155 4.36 -26.91 -4.96
N PHE A 156 3.96 -26.87 -3.67
CA PHE A 156 3.67 -25.63 -2.96
C PHE A 156 4.92 -24.78 -2.79
N ASP A 157 4.95 -23.61 -3.43
CA ASP A 157 6.02 -22.64 -3.22
C ASP A 157 5.73 -21.79 -1.98
N ALA A 158 6.51 -21.99 -0.92
CA ALA A 158 6.38 -21.24 0.32
C ALA A 158 6.54 -19.71 0.12
N MET A 159 7.19 -19.26 -0.98
CA MET A 159 7.34 -17.84 -1.29
C MET A 159 6.00 -17.16 -1.58
N VAL A 160 4.98 -17.91 -1.98
CA VAL A 160 3.61 -17.36 -2.17
C VAL A 160 3.01 -16.85 -0.86
N MET A 161 3.47 -17.35 0.30
CA MET A 161 3.07 -16.81 1.61
C MET A 161 3.51 -15.35 1.81
N LEU A 162 4.53 -14.87 1.08
CA LEU A 162 4.91 -13.46 1.08
C LEU A 162 3.78 -12.57 0.52
N ALA A 163 3.05 -13.03 -0.50
CA ALA A 163 1.90 -12.29 -1.03
C ALA A 163 0.76 -12.21 0.00
N LEU A 164 0.50 -13.28 0.75
CA LEU A 164 -0.48 -13.27 1.83
C LEU A 164 -0.04 -12.32 2.97
N LEU A 165 1.22 -12.37 3.35
CA LEU A 165 1.79 -11.48 4.37
C LEU A 165 1.74 -10.02 3.92
N ALA A 166 1.97 -9.75 2.62
CA ALA A 166 1.78 -8.44 2.02
C ALA A 166 0.32 -7.98 2.15
N ALA A 167 -0.66 -8.83 1.83
CA ALA A 167 -2.09 -8.51 1.96
C ALA A 167 -2.47 -8.18 3.41
N VAL A 168 -1.96 -8.94 4.40
CA VAL A 168 -2.14 -8.65 5.83
C VAL A 168 -1.55 -7.28 6.19
N GLY A 169 -0.30 -7.03 5.82
CA GLY A 169 0.38 -5.77 6.10
C GLY A 169 -0.33 -4.57 5.49
N LEU A 170 -0.75 -4.66 4.21
CA LEU A 170 -1.52 -3.61 3.54
C LEU A 170 -2.87 -3.36 4.21
N THR A 171 -3.53 -4.42 4.69
CA THR A 171 -4.79 -4.29 5.46
C THR A 171 -4.56 -3.53 6.77
N ILE A 172 -3.51 -3.87 7.52
CA ILE A 172 -3.14 -3.17 8.76
C ILE A 172 -2.83 -1.71 8.48
N ARG A 173 -2.08 -1.41 7.41
CA ARG A 173 -1.78 -0.05 6.94
C ARG A 173 -3.06 0.74 6.68
N ASP A 174 -4.01 0.16 5.96
CA ASP A 174 -5.24 0.85 5.55
C ASP A 174 -6.16 1.09 6.75
N ILE A 175 -6.26 0.15 7.70
CA ILE A 175 -6.94 0.34 9.00
C ILE A 175 -6.28 1.49 9.76
N GLY A 176 -4.96 1.45 9.91
CA GLY A 176 -4.21 2.52 10.57
C GLY A 176 -4.44 3.87 9.90
N THR A 177 -4.50 3.92 8.56
CA THR A 177 -4.79 5.14 7.79
C THR A 177 -6.19 5.70 8.07
N LYS A 178 -7.20 4.85 8.20
CA LYS A 178 -8.56 5.26 8.61
C LYS A 178 -8.59 5.85 10.02
N LEU A 179 -7.79 5.31 10.94
CA LEU A 179 -7.73 5.74 12.33
C LEU A 179 -6.89 7.02 12.54
N VAL A 180 -6.01 7.37 11.60
CA VAL A 180 -5.22 8.61 11.70
C VAL A 180 -6.14 9.83 11.63
N SER A 181 -5.99 10.74 12.58
CA SER A 181 -6.78 11.97 12.65
C SER A 181 -6.71 12.77 11.34
N HIS A 182 -7.84 13.29 10.88
CA HIS A 182 -7.92 14.19 9.73
C HIS A 182 -7.12 15.49 9.89
N LYS A 183 -6.72 15.85 11.12
CA LYS A 183 -5.81 16.98 11.38
C LYS A 183 -4.39 16.74 10.87
N VAL A 184 -3.99 15.50 10.67
CA VAL A 184 -2.70 15.13 10.09
C VAL A 184 -2.85 15.18 8.57
N SER A 185 -2.02 15.96 7.89
CA SER A 185 -2.14 16.11 6.42
C SER A 185 -1.81 14.79 5.69
N THR A 186 -2.43 14.59 4.54
CA THR A 186 -2.14 13.43 3.68
C THR A 186 -0.68 13.41 3.24
N LEU A 187 -0.08 14.58 2.97
CA LEU A 187 1.32 14.66 2.58
C LEU A 187 2.26 14.19 3.69
N LEU A 188 1.97 14.56 4.94
CA LEU A 188 2.76 14.11 6.09
C LEU A 188 2.64 12.59 6.29
N VAL A 189 1.43 12.05 6.14
CA VAL A 189 1.18 10.60 6.19
C VAL A 189 1.94 9.87 5.09
N SER A 190 1.95 10.41 3.88
CA SER A 190 2.66 9.84 2.72
C SER A 190 4.19 9.95 2.89
N PHE A 191 4.67 11.06 3.44
CA PHE A 191 6.08 11.26 3.78
C PHE A 191 6.58 10.18 4.74
N TYR A 192 5.87 9.91 5.83
CA TYR A 192 6.26 8.85 6.75
C TYR A 192 6.21 7.46 6.12
N GLY A 193 5.22 7.17 5.31
CA GLY A 193 5.14 5.89 4.60
C GLY A 193 6.32 5.69 3.65
N SER A 194 6.71 6.72 2.89
CA SER A 194 7.89 6.63 2.01
C SER A 194 9.20 6.48 2.79
N MET A 195 9.32 7.11 3.96
CA MET A 195 10.46 6.89 4.86
C MET A 195 10.53 5.45 5.34
N ILE A 196 9.40 4.87 5.75
CA ILE A 196 9.35 3.47 6.20
C ILE A 196 9.71 2.54 5.05
N PHE A 197 9.23 2.81 3.85
CA PHE A 197 9.59 2.06 2.66
C PHE A 197 11.10 2.13 2.39
N ALA A 198 11.74 3.30 2.55
CA ALA A 198 13.19 3.46 2.43
C ALA A 198 13.95 2.69 3.53
N ILE A 199 13.48 2.77 4.77
CA ILE A 199 14.07 2.04 5.91
C ILE A 199 13.98 0.52 5.68
N SER A 200 12.81 0.03 5.23
CA SER A 200 12.62 -1.37 4.86
C SER A 200 13.61 -1.81 3.79
N GLY A 201 13.79 -0.98 2.74
CA GLY A 201 14.76 -1.22 1.68
C GLY A 201 16.21 -1.24 2.19
N ALA A 202 16.56 -0.32 3.09
CA ALA A 202 17.90 -0.26 3.70
C ALA A 202 18.19 -1.51 4.54
N ILE A 203 17.24 -1.93 5.37
CA ILE A 203 17.36 -3.15 6.18
C ILE A 203 17.51 -4.37 5.27
N LEU A 204 16.63 -4.51 4.26
CA LEU A 204 16.69 -5.64 3.35
C LEU A 204 18.00 -5.67 2.56
N LEU A 205 18.48 -4.52 2.07
CA LEU A 205 19.75 -4.41 1.36
C LEU A 205 20.94 -4.75 2.27
N SER A 206 20.89 -4.36 3.54
CA SER A 206 21.94 -4.69 4.52
C SER A 206 22.04 -6.20 4.79
N ILE A 207 20.92 -6.92 4.69
CA ILE A 207 20.86 -8.38 4.89
C ILE A 207 21.26 -9.13 3.62
N THR A 208 20.75 -8.70 2.46
CA THR A 208 20.98 -9.39 1.19
C THR A 208 22.31 -9.01 0.54
N GLY A 209 22.80 -7.80 0.82
CA GLY A 209 24.03 -7.27 0.20
C GLY A 209 23.88 -7.05 -1.31
N GLY A 210 25.02 -6.92 -1.99
CA GLY A 210 25.08 -6.98 -3.46
C GLY A 210 24.57 -5.73 -4.18
N ALA A 211 24.67 -4.55 -3.56
CA ALA A 211 24.29 -3.29 -4.23
C ALA A 211 25.02 -3.12 -5.58
N VAL A 212 24.25 -2.79 -6.61
CA VAL A 212 24.72 -2.65 -7.99
C VAL A 212 24.55 -1.20 -8.44
N TRP A 213 25.55 -0.65 -9.14
CA TRP A 213 25.43 0.70 -9.70
C TRP A 213 24.42 0.69 -10.86
N PRO A 214 23.35 1.53 -10.82
CA PRO A 214 22.31 1.52 -11.85
C PRO A 214 22.84 2.10 -13.18
N GLY A 215 22.64 1.38 -14.27
CA GLY A 215 22.86 1.89 -15.64
C GLY A 215 21.81 2.94 -16.04
N GLY A 216 22.04 3.64 -17.15
CA GLY A 216 21.16 4.74 -17.59
C GLY A 216 19.66 4.37 -17.71
N THR A 217 19.36 3.20 -18.28
CA THR A 217 17.97 2.69 -18.38
C THR A 217 17.33 2.50 -17.02
N MET A 218 18.08 2.00 -16.03
CA MET A 218 17.62 1.81 -14.67
C MET A 218 17.31 3.13 -13.96
N ILE A 219 18.09 4.19 -14.23
CA ILE A 219 17.82 5.52 -13.68
C ILE A 219 16.47 6.04 -14.16
N VAL A 220 16.17 5.89 -15.46
CA VAL A 220 14.86 6.27 -16.02
C VAL A 220 13.73 5.47 -15.38
N MET A 221 13.92 4.15 -15.20
CA MET A 221 12.94 3.30 -14.51
C MET A 221 12.72 3.76 -13.05
N PHE A 222 13.77 4.10 -12.32
CA PHE A 222 13.65 4.63 -10.97
C PHE A 222 12.89 5.95 -10.91
N LEU A 223 13.16 6.88 -11.82
CA LEU A 223 12.42 8.13 -11.90
C LEU A 223 10.93 7.89 -12.18
N ALA A 224 10.61 6.97 -13.09
CA ALA A 224 9.23 6.58 -13.36
C ALA A 224 8.56 5.94 -12.13
N MET A 225 9.24 5.02 -11.43
CA MET A 225 8.75 4.40 -10.20
C MET A 225 8.52 5.42 -9.08
N ILE A 226 9.43 6.38 -8.89
CA ILE A 226 9.31 7.45 -7.88
C ILE A 226 8.07 8.31 -8.20
N ALA A 227 7.90 8.71 -9.44
CA ALA A 227 6.75 9.52 -9.85
C ALA A 227 5.43 8.76 -9.66
N LEU A 228 5.32 7.55 -10.21
CA LEU A 228 4.13 6.70 -10.11
C LEU A 228 3.84 6.30 -8.66
N GLY A 229 4.86 5.88 -7.92
CA GLY A 229 4.73 5.51 -6.52
C GLY A 229 4.25 6.68 -5.65
N SER A 230 4.80 7.87 -5.86
CA SER A 230 4.40 9.08 -5.11
C SER A 230 2.96 9.49 -5.42
N VAL A 231 2.57 9.50 -6.69
CA VAL A 231 1.18 9.78 -7.11
C VAL A 231 0.23 8.73 -6.56
N GLY A 232 0.53 7.45 -6.76
CA GLY A 232 -0.27 6.34 -6.27
C GLY A 232 -0.46 6.38 -4.76
N TYR A 233 0.60 6.72 -4.01
CA TYR A 233 0.56 6.79 -2.56
C TYR A 233 -0.34 7.93 -2.05
N VAL A 234 -0.28 9.10 -2.66
CA VAL A 234 -1.19 10.22 -2.35
C VAL A 234 -2.63 9.85 -2.68
N CYS A 235 -2.85 9.25 -3.84
CA CYS A 235 -4.18 8.83 -4.28
C CYS A 235 -4.80 7.80 -3.33
N VAL A 236 -4.07 6.73 -2.98
CA VAL A 236 -4.59 5.69 -2.06
C VAL A 236 -4.83 6.25 -0.67
N THR A 237 -3.93 7.08 -0.15
CA THR A 237 -4.10 7.68 1.19
C THR A 237 -5.32 8.58 1.23
N ASN A 238 -5.56 9.39 0.20
CA ASN A 238 -6.77 10.21 0.11
C ASN A 238 -8.02 9.36 -0.08
N ALA A 239 -7.99 8.35 -0.96
CA ALA A 239 -9.11 7.45 -1.19
C ALA A 239 -9.57 6.76 0.11
N VAL A 240 -8.64 6.20 0.89
CA VAL A 240 -8.93 5.54 2.16
C VAL A 240 -9.46 6.50 3.22
N ARG A 241 -9.08 7.78 3.17
CA ARG A 241 -9.53 8.80 4.14
C ARG A 241 -10.86 9.45 3.79
N ILE A 242 -11.22 9.50 2.51
CA ILE A 242 -12.46 10.12 2.01
C ILE A 242 -13.58 9.08 1.88
N GLY A 243 -13.24 7.86 1.51
CA GLY A 243 -14.20 6.77 1.31
C GLY A 243 -14.78 6.25 2.63
N GLU A 244 -16.09 6.01 2.64
CA GLU A 244 -16.83 5.33 3.70
C GLU A 244 -16.76 3.80 3.55
#